data_e2927eeb10aa5cb46105051482e5749b
#
_entry.id   e2927eeb10aa5cb46105051482e5749b
#
_cell.length_a   1.000
_cell.length_b   1.000
_cell.length_c   1.000
_cell.angle_alpha   90.00
_cell.angle_beta   90.00
_cell.angle_gamma   90.00
#
_symmetry.space_group_name_H-M   'P 1'
#
loop_
_entity.id
_entity.type
_entity.pdbx_description
1 polymer ?
#
loop_
_entity_poly.entity_id
_entity_poly.type
_entity_poly.pdbx_seq_one_letter_code
_entity_poly.pdbx_strand_id
1 'polypeptide(L)'
;VFQNGIVTYDKFKYNINKALYMAHQLKGKYSQSIKLFLGILTVGLISSCISSKNVTYFQNLSGAKQSELESGTKFTEPVIQVDDILSIAITTIDPQSASVVNQATSTQAGVGTSKQEITGFLVDKDGFIEFSLLGKVKVAGLTTSAAKQLIHDKASRDLKNPIVTIRFANFKISVLGEVNRPAAYALPNEKVSILDVLSLAGDLTIYGRRDNILVVRDIDGKKEFGRLDINTVDVFKSPYFYLRQNDVVYVEPNKSKVITLNAPARTTFTLALSALSTAILIFIRLGR
;
A
#
# COMPACT_ATOMS: atom_id res chain seq x y z
N VAL A 1 -61.14 40.94 -65.54
CA VAL A 1 -60.70 39.66 -64.98
C VAL A 1 -59.15 39.64 -64.67
N PHE A 2 -58.40 40.73 -64.96
CA PHE A 2 -56.92 40.71 -64.81
C PHE A 2 -56.34 41.40 -63.54
N GLN A 3 -57.21 41.99 -62.68
CA GLN A 3 -56.68 42.72 -61.52
C GLN A 3 -56.55 41.88 -60.22
N ASN A 4 -57.18 40.73 -60.12
CA ASN A 4 -57.12 39.89 -58.87
C ASN A 4 -55.83 38.93 -58.84
N GLY A 5 -55.13 38.71 -59.95
CA GLY A 5 -53.94 37.82 -59.97
C GLY A 5 -52.66 38.46 -59.45
N ILE A 6 -52.51 39.77 -59.59
CA ILE A 6 -51.33 40.52 -59.22
C ILE A 6 -51.24 40.69 -57.69
N VAL A 7 -52.38 40.97 -57.05
CA VAL A 7 -52.43 41.16 -55.58
C VAL A 7 -52.13 39.87 -54.81
N THR A 8 -52.54 38.72 -55.34
CA THR A 8 -52.23 37.41 -54.76
C THR A 8 -50.76 37.00 -54.87
N TYR A 9 -50.12 37.37 -55.99
CA TYR A 9 -48.71 37.07 -56.25
C TYR A 9 -47.78 37.90 -55.33
N ASP A 10 -48.06 39.19 -55.15
CA ASP A 10 -47.27 40.07 -54.28
C ASP A 10 -47.46 39.70 -52.80
N LYS A 11 -48.65 39.28 -52.38
CA LYS A 11 -48.90 38.82 -51.02
C LYS A 11 -48.19 37.49 -50.70
N PHE A 12 -48.12 36.61 -51.69
CA PHE A 12 -47.38 35.33 -51.59
C PHE A 12 -45.86 35.56 -51.53
N LYS A 13 -45.31 36.42 -52.39
CA LYS A 13 -43.88 36.80 -52.38
C LYS A 13 -43.47 37.52 -51.11
N TYR A 14 -44.33 38.40 -50.58
CA TYR A 14 -44.08 39.04 -49.28
C TYR A 14 -44.02 38.03 -48.11
N ASN A 15 -44.94 37.07 -48.09
CA ASN A 15 -44.95 36.04 -47.04
C ASN A 15 -43.72 35.10 -47.12
N ILE A 16 -43.24 34.74 -48.31
CA ILE A 16 -42.01 33.95 -48.46
C ILE A 16 -40.77 34.74 -48.01
N ASN A 17 -40.69 36.01 -48.36
CA ASN A 17 -39.57 36.86 -47.95
C ASN A 17 -39.56 37.10 -46.44
N LYS A 18 -40.71 37.24 -45.81
CA LYS A 18 -40.87 37.36 -44.36
C LYS A 18 -40.51 36.06 -43.63
N ALA A 19 -40.87 34.90 -44.18
CA ALA A 19 -40.50 33.60 -43.65
C ALA A 19 -39.01 33.34 -43.76
N LEU A 20 -38.36 33.69 -44.92
CA LEU A 20 -36.93 33.60 -45.10
C LEU A 20 -36.16 34.55 -44.19
N TYR A 21 -36.66 35.79 -44.00
CA TYR A 21 -36.02 36.73 -43.06
C TYR A 21 -36.12 36.25 -41.61
N MET A 22 -37.26 35.71 -41.17
CA MET A 22 -37.40 35.10 -39.82
C MET A 22 -36.51 33.88 -39.66
N ALA A 23 -36.42 33.00 -40.67
CA ALA A 23 -35.52 31.85 -40.65
C ALA A 23 -34.05 32.27 -40.57
N HIS A 24 -33.67 33.35 -41.24
CA HIS A 24 -32.32 33.90 -41.20
C HIS A 24 -31.99 34.54 -39.84
N GLN A 25 -32.95 35.25 -39.23
CA GLN A 25 -32.83 35.81 -37.86
C GLN A 25 -32.73 34.72 -36.79
N LEU A 26 -33.52 33.65 -36.87
CA LEU A 26 -33.45 32.50 -35.99
C LEU A 26 -32.12 31.77 -36.13
N LYS A 27 -31.59 31.61 -37.35
CA LYS A 27 -30.32 30.95 -37.60
C LYS A 27 -29.12 31.70 -36.97
N GLY A 28 -29.13 33.03 -36.96
CA GLY A 28 -28.12 33.86 -36.30
C GLY A 28 -28.11 33.72 -34.78
N LYS A 29 -29.28 33.74 -34.17
CA LYS A 29 -29.50 33.71 -32.73
C LYS A 29 -29.12 32.35 -32.12
N TYR A 30 -29.49 31.25 -32.75
CA TYR A 30 -29.10 29.89 -32.33
C TYR A 30 -27.62 29.58 -32.61
N SER A 31 -27.03 30.14 -33.68
CA SER A 31 -25.61 29.95 -33.96
C SER A 31 -24.71 30.56 -32.90
N GLN A 32 -25.03 31.71 -32.34
CA GLN A 32 -24.27 32.32 -31.24
C GLN A 32 -24.45 31.54 -29.92
N SER A 33 -25.67 31.12 -29.58
CA SER A 33 -25.95 30.35 -28.37
C SER A 33 -25.27 28.99 -28.39
N ILE A 34 -25.21 28.31 -29.55
CA ILE A 34 -24.51 27.04 -29.71
C ILE A 34 -22.99 27.21 -29.56
N LYS A 35 -22.41 28.28 -30.11
CA LYS A 35 -20.98 28.60 -29.98
C LYS A 35 -20.62 28.91 -28.53
N LEU A 36 -21.48 29.65 -27.82
CA LEU A 36 -21.31 29.96 -26.41
C LEU A 36 -21.39 28.68 -25.54
N PHE A 37 -22.38 27.82 -25.82
CA PHE A 37 -22.54 26.56 -25.12
C PHE A 37 -21.35 25.59 -25.35
N LEU A 38 -20.85 25.51 -26.57
CA LEU A 38 -19.67 24.72 -26.91
C LEU A 38 -18.40 25.27 -26.26
N GLY A 39 -18.26 26.60 -26.16
CA GLY A 39 -17.18 27.27 -25.44
C GLY A 39 -17.19 26.98 -23.94
N ILE A 40 -18.36 27.02 -23.29
CA ILE A 40 -18.53 26.69 -21.87
C ILE A 40 -18.23 25.20 -21.63
N LEU A 41 -18.66 24.32 -22.53
CA LEU A 41 -18.41 22.88 -22.43
C LEU A 41 -16.91 22.55 -22.55
N THR A 42 -16.18 23.22 -23.47
CA THR A 42 -14.72 23.04 -23.60
C THR A 42 -13.95 23.57 -22.41
N VAL A 43 -14.35 24.70 -21.83
CA VAL A 43 -13.73 25.24 -20.60
C VAL A 43 -13.98 24.32 -19.40
N GLY A 44 -15.15 23.71 -19.29
CA GLY A 44 -15.48 22.73 -18.24
C GLY A 44 -14.63 21.44 -18.31
N LEU A 45 -14.17 21.04 -19.49
CA LEU A 45 -13.35 19.83 -19.68
C LEU A 45 -11.87 20.03 -19.29
N ILE A 46 -11.38 21.27 -19.21
CA ILE A 46 -9.98 21.60 -18.90
C ILE A 46 -9.72 21.65 -17.39
N SER A 47 -10.75 21.66 -16.53
CA SER A 47 -10.64 21.84 -15.09
C SER A 47 -10.30 20.56 -14.31
N SER A 48 -9.75 19.50 -14.94
CA SER A 48 -9.36 18.27 -14.26
C SER A 48 -7.97 18.40 -13.65
N CYS A 49 -7.82 19.15 -12.55
CA CYS A 49 -6.61 19.17 -11.75
C CYS A 49 -6.53 17.90 -10.90
N ILE A 50 -5.57 17.02 -11.19
CA ILE A 50 -5.21 15.90 -10.34
C ILE A 50 -4.39 16.44 -9.17
N SER A 51 -4.91 16.28 -7.93
CA SER A 51 -4.19 16.64 -6.70
C SER A 51 -3.13 15.58 -6.38
N SER A 52 -1.86 15.99 -6.31
CA SER A 52 -0.72 15.12 -5.91
C SER A 52 -0.63 14.90 -4.39
N LYS A 53 -1.50 15.52 -3.59
CA LYS A 53 -1.46 15.49 -2.12
C LYS A 53 -1.50 14.09 -1.49
N ASN A 54 -1.96 13.07 -2.20
CA ASN A 54 -2.11 11.71 -1.67
C ASN A 54 -0.95 10.78 -2.05
N VAL A 55 0.12 11.29 -2.65
CA VAL A 55 1.25 10.47 -3.14
C VAL A 55 2.55 10.73 -2.38
N THR A 56 2.71 11.91 -1.82
CA THR A 56 3.93 12.34 -1.10
C THR A 56 3.91 11.89 0.36
N TYR A 57 5.06 11.45 0.87
CA TYR A 57 5.27 11.12 2.28
C TYR A 57 5.59 12.37 3.09
N PHE A 58 5.35 12.36 4.39
CA PHE A 58 5.79 13.35 5.38
C PHE A 58 5.47 14.80 4.99
N GLN A 59 4.26 15.05 4.50
CA GLN A 59 3.84 16.36 3.96
C GLN A 59 3.91 17.49 4.99
N ASN A 60 3.84 17.18 6.28
CA ASN A 60 3.90 18.14 7.38
C ASN A 60 5.32 18.31 7.98
N LEU A 61 6.37 17.75 7.33
CA LEU A 61 7.74 17.80 7.84
C LEU A 61 8.24 19.25 8.01
N SER A 62 7.89 20.15 7.08
CA SER A 62 8.30 21.58 7.15
C SER A 62 7.74 22.33 8.36
N GLY A 63 6.65 21.84 8.96
CA GLY A 63 6.04 22.42 10.16
C GLY A 63 6.36 21.67 11.47
N ALA A 64 7.00 20.51 11.38
CA ALA A 64 7.32 19.69 12.54
C ALA A 64 8.52 20.28 13.30
N LYS A 65 8.39 20.39 14.64
CA LYS A 65 9.51 20.78 15.48
C LYS A 65 10.49 19.63 15.64
N GLN A 66 11.79 19.93 15.69
CA GLN A 66 12.83 18.91 15.89
C GLN A 66 12.58 18.07 17.16
N SER A 67 12.10 18.69 18.23
CA SER A 67 11.75 17.99 19.48
C SER A 67 10.60 16.98 19.33
N GLU A 68 9.68 17.19 18.38
CA GLU A 68 8.59 16.25 18.11
C GLU A 68 9.08 15.03 17.35
N LEU A 69 10.08 15.18 16.48
CA LEU A 69 10.72 14.08 15.76
C LEU A 69 11.59 13.23 16.69
N GLU A 70 12.24 13.87 17.67
CA GLU A 70 13.06 13.19 18.69
C GLU A 70 12.22 12.40 19.70
N SER A 71 10.95 12.75 19.88
CA SER A 71 10.00 12.02 20.74
C SER A 71 9.40 10.77 20.10
N GLY A 72 9.91 10.32 18.94
CA GLY A 72 9.44 9.15 18.22
C GLY A 72 9.43 7.87 19.07
N THR A 73 8.67 6.87 18.61
CA THR A 73 8.55 5.57 19.29
C THR A 73 9.92 4.91 19.42
N LYS A 74 10.30 4.58 20.66
CA LYS A 74 11.54 3.83 20.91
C LYS A 74 11.34 2.39 20.44
N PHE A 75 12.38 1.85 19.81
CA PHE A 75 12.42 0.42 19.50
C PHE A 75 12.39 -0.40 20.79
N THR A 76 11.49 -1.37 20.84
CA THR A 76 11.43 -2.37 21.92
C THR A 76 11.85 -3.70 21.33
N GLU A 77 12.83 -4.35 21.94
CA GLU A 77 13.29 -5.67 21.50
C GLU A 77 12.11 -6.65 21.47
N PRO A 78 11.99 -7.47 20.42
CA PRO A 78 10.97 -8.50 20.35
C PRO A 78 11.20 -9.55 21.43
N VAL A 79 10.10 -10.09 21.94
CA VAL A 79 10.11 -11.17 22.92
C VAL A 79 9.98 -12.50 22.18
N ILE A 80 10.81 -13.46 22.56
CA ILE A 80 10.81 -14.81 22.01
C ILE A 80 9.49 -15.50 22.37
N GLN A 81 8.84 -16.08 21.38
CA GLN A 81 7.56 -16.78 21.49
C GLN A 81 7.72 -18.30 21.23
N VAL A 82 6.69 -19.04 21.59
CA VAL A 82 6.57 -20.45 21.19
C VAL A 82 6.52 -20.53 19.65
N ASP A 83 7.07 -21.59 19.07
CA ASP A 83 7.22 -21.81 17.62
C ASP A 83 8.24 -20.88 16.92
N ASP A 84 8.95 -20.01 17.65
CA ASP A 84 10.08 -19.29 17.09
C ASP A 84 11.25 -20.23 16.83
N ILE A 85 12.02 -19.94 15.78
CA ILE A 85 13.26 -20.64 15.49
C ILE A 85 14.42 -19.66 15.72
N LEU A 86 15.30 -20.03 16.64
CA LEU A 86 16.45 -19.21 17.01
C LEU A 86 17.74 -19.75 16.37
N SER A 87 18.43 -18.92 15.61
CA SER A 87 19.80 -19.18 15.21
C SER A 87 20.71 -18.80 16.36
N ILE A 88 21.28 -19.80 17.02
CA ILE A 88 22.18 -19.62 18.17
C ILE A 88 23.53 -20.18 17.81
N ALA A 89 24.56 -19.34 17.97
CA ALA A 89 25.96 -19.75 17.79
C ALA A 89 26.70 -19.48 19.09
N ILE A 90 27.36 -20.51 19.61
CA ILE A 90 28.22 -20.44 20.77
C ILE A 90 29.67 -20.69 20.29
N THR A 91 30.52 -19.70 20.47
CA THR A 91 31.93 -19.78 20.10
C THR A 91 32.78 -19.81 21.37
N THR A 92 33.77 -20.68 21.42
CA THR A 92 34.69 -20.81 22.56
C THR A 92 36.12 -21.00 22.01
N ILE A 93 37.10 -20.95 22.92
CA ILE A 93 38.52 -21.13 22.58
C ILE A 93 38.78 -22.57 22.04
N ASP A 94 38.01 -23.55 22.50
CA ASP A 94 38.09 -24.94 22.00
C ASP A 94 37.01 -25.18 20.92
N PRO A 95 37.38 -25.30 19.63
CA PRO A 95 36.43 -25.51 18.55
C PRO A 95 35.68 -26.85 18.61
N GLN A 96 36.24 -27.87 19.22
CA GLN A 96 35.60 -29.20 19.33
C GLN A 96 34.39 -29.12 20.28
N SER A 97 34.58 -28.50 21.43
CA SER A 97 33.51 -28.28 22.39
C SER A 97 32.38 -27.39 21.81
N ALA A 98 32.75 -26.38 21.01
CA ALA A 98 31.79 -25.52 20.31
C ALA A 98 30.92 -26.29 19.30
N SER A 99 31.50 -27.24 18.57
CA SER A 99 30.78 -28.00 17.54
C SER A 99 29.68 -28.90 18.13
N VAL A 100 29.90 -29.46 19.33
CA VAL A 100 28.91 -30.31 20.02
C VAL A 100 27.70 -29.49 20.47
N VAL A 101 27.93 -28.26 20.94
CA VAL A 101 26.84 -27.42 21.48
C VAL A 101 26.00 -26.81 20.34
N ASN A 102 26.61 -26.50 19.21
CA ASN A 102 26.00 -25.84 18.06
C ASN A 102 25.22 -26.80 17.13
N GLN A 103 25.04 -28.07 17.51
CA GLN A 103 24.22 -29.02 16.74
C GLN A 103 22.73 -28.59 16.82
N ALA A 104 22.34 -27.69 15.94
CA ALA A 104 20.98 -27.28 15.79
C ALA A 104 20.18 -28.33 14.99
N THR A 105 18.95 -28.54 15.34
CA THR A 105 18.04 -29.39 14.58
C THR A 105 17.58 -28.63 13.34
N SER A 106 17.83 -29.16 12.14
CA SER A 106 17.27 -28.60 10.92
C SER A 106 15.76 -28.87 10.87
N THR A 107 14.97 -27.83 10.91
CA THR A 107 13.52 -27.93 10.76
C THR A 107 13.14 -27.53 9.33
N GLN A 108 12.52 -28.43 8.58
CA GLN A 108 11.98 -28.11 7.27
C GLN A 108 10.71 -27.27 7.44
N ALA A 109 10.82 -25.96 7.33
CA ALA A 109 9.68 -25.04 7.27
C ALA A 109 9.55 -24.49 5.85
N GLY A 110 8.54 -24.95 5.11
CA GLY A 110 8.25 -24.41 3.79
C GLY A 110 6.86 -24.79 3.31
N VAL A 111 6.01 -23.78 3.15
CA VAL A 111 4.79 -23.84 2.35
C VAL A 111 5.10 -23.10 1.06
N GLY A 112 5.43 -23.84 -0.02
CA GLY A 112 5.75 -23.25 -1.32
C GLY A 112 6.87 -23.96 -2.06
N THR A 113 7.08 -23.64 -3.32
CA THR A 113 7.97 -24.29 -4.29
C THR A 113 9.48 -24.14 -4.01
N SER A 114 9.89 -23.36 -2.99
CA SER A 114 11.26 -23.28 -2.49
C SER A 114 11.33 -23.82 -1.06
N LYS A 115 11.78 -25.04 -0.88
CA LYS A 115 12.16 -25.58 0.43
C LYS A 115 13.38 -24.82 0.94
N GLN A 116 13.16 -23.79 1.73
CA GLN A 116 14.25 -23.15 2.48
C GLN A 116 14.40 -23.94 3.79
N GLU A 117 15.49 -24.64 3.93
CA GLU A 117 15.86 -25.34 5.16
C GLU A 117 16.27 -24.29 6.19
N ILE A 118 15.45 -24.12 7.23
CA ILE A 118 15.74 -23.20 8.32
C ILE A 118 16.45 -24.02 9.41
N THR A 119 17.73 -23.75 9.61
CA THR A 119 18.52 -24.37 10.66
C THR A 119 18.50 -23.50 11.92
N GLY A 120 18.11 -24.10 13.05
CA GLY A 120 18.03 -23.37 14.32
C GLY A 120 17.46 -24.22 15.43
N PHE A 121 17.30 -23.58 16.58
CA PHE A 121 16.67 -24.17 17.76
C PHE A 121 15.21 -23.77 17.80
N LEU A 122 14.30 -24.73 17.71
CA LEU A 122 12.86 -24.49 17.82
C LEU A 122 12.50 -24.28 19.28
N VAL A 123 11.76 -23.21 19.58
CA VAL A 123 11.14 -22.96 20.88
C VAL A 123 9.91 -23.85 20.99
N ASP A 124 9.94 -24.79 21.91
CA ASP A 124 8.87 -25.76 22.12
C ASP A 124 7.60 -25.12 22.77
N LYS A 125 6.53 -25.92 22.89
CA LYS A 125 5.24 -25.46 23.45
C LYS A 125 5.32 -25.00 24.90
N ASP A 126 6.33 -25.47 25.65
CA ASP A 126 6.58 -25.10 27.03
C ASP A 126 7.53 -23.89 27.14
N GLY A 127 8.02 -23.40 26.00
CA GLY A 127 8.89 -22.23 25.87
C GLY A 127 10.38 -22.54 26.04
N PHE A 128 10.81 -23.80 25.87
CA PHE A 128 12.20 -24.23 25.99
C PHE A 128 12.83 -24.45 24.61
N ILE A 129 14.12 -24.27 24.57
CA ILE A 129 15.02 -24.81 23.53
C ILE A 129 15.91 -25.87 24.15
N GLU A 130 16.37 -26.83 23.36
CA GLU A 130 17.19 -27.93 23.82
C GLU A 130 18.56 -27.95 23.13
N PHE A 131 19.60 -27.93 23.95
CA PHE A 131 20.97 -28.09 23.52
C PHE A 131 21.51 -29.46 23.90
N SER A 132 22.36 -30.03 23.07
CA SER A 132 22.98 -31.34 23.33
C SER A 132 23.80 -31.36 24.63
N LEU A 133 24.49 -30.26 24.96
CA LEU A 133 25.33 -30.18 26.15
C LEU A 133 24.68 -29.43 27.31
N LEU A 134 24.02 -28.30 27.02
CA LEU A 134 23.46 -27.44 28.07
C LEU A 134 22.04 -27.91 28.56
N GLY A 135 21.45 -28.90 27.84
CA GLY A 135 20.10 -29.36 28.10
C GLY A 135 19.03 -28.28 27.79
N LYS A 136 17.90 -28.39 28.45
CA LYS A 136 16.75 -27.49 28.24
C LYS A 136 16.96 -26.11 28.86
N VAL A 137 16.66 -25.06 28.09
CA VAL A 137 16.75 -23.66 28.49
C VAL A 137 15.45 -22.96 28.17
N LYS A 138 14.80 -22.35 29.15
CA LYS A 138 13.56 -21.60 28.98
C LYS A 138 13.89 -20.22 28.40
N VAL A 139 13.40 -19.94 27.20
CA VAL A 139 13.67 -18.69 26.47
C VAL A 139 12.41 -17.92 26.11
N ALA A 140 11.25 -18.57 26.04
CA ALA A 140 10.00 -17.86 25.78
C ALA A 140 9.71 -16.82 26.87
N GLY A 141 9.28 -15.63 26.43
CA GLY A 141 9.05 -14.47 27.29
C GLY A 141 10.30 -13.62 27.54
N LEU A 142 11.49 -14.04 27.08
CA LEU A 142 12.72 -13.26 27.15
C LEU A 142 12.95 -12.49 25.84
N THR A 143 13.63 -11.35 25.92
CA THR A 143 14.22 -10.72 24.74
C THR A 143 15.44 -11.51 24.27
N THR A 144 15.89 -11.30 23.02
CA THR A 144 17.12 -11.94 22.51
C THR A 144 18.33 -11.61 23.36
N SER A 145 18.43 -10.37 23.86
CA SER A 145 19.50 -9.93 24.79
C SER A 145 19.44 -10.67 26.12
N ALA A 146 18.25 -10.84 26.72
CA ALA A 146 18.10 -11.56 27.98
C ALA A 146 18.38 -13.07 27.81
N ALA A 147 17.89 -13.67 26.73
CA ALA A 147 18.17 -15.08 26.40
C ALA A 147 19.65 -15.32 26.16
N LYS A 148 20.33 -14.38 25.47
CA LYS A 148 21.80 -14.42 25.29
C LYS A 148 22.54 -14.49 26.62
N GLN A 149 22.17 -13.62 27.57
CA GLN A 149 22.81 -13.62 28.88
C GLN A 149 22.55 -14.93 29.64
N LEU A 150 21.31 -15.42 29.65
CA LEU A 150 20.95 -16.69 30.29
C LEU A 150 21.73 -17.89 29.73
N ILE A 151 21.86 -17.96 28.39
CA ILE A 151 22.60 -19.04 27.72
C ILE A 151 24.12 -18.90 27.99
N HIS A 152 24.64 -17.67 27.96
CA HIS A 152 26.03 -17.41 28.32
C HIS A 152 26.38 -17.90 29.73
N ASP A 153 25.55 -17.55 30.73
CA ASP A 153 25.78 -17.93 32.12
C ASP A 153 25.73 -19.46 32.32
N LYS A 154 24.84 -20.11 31.56
CA LYS A 154 24.73 -21.57 31.58
C LYS A 154 25.90 -22.23 30.88
N ALA A 155 26.30 -21.73 29.71
CA ALA A 155 27.40 -22.24 28.94
C ALA A 155 28.79 -22.05 29.64
N SER A 156 28.94 -20.98 30.42
CA SER A 156 30.16 -20.67 31.16
C SER A 156 30.52 -21.69 32.25
N ARG A 157 29.58 -22.58 32.59
CA ARG A 157 29.85 -23.69 33.57
C ARG A 157 30.66 -24.81 32.94
N ASP A 158 30.44 -25.06 31.62
CA ASP A 158 31.01 -26.19 30.91
C ASP A 158 32.02 -25.77 29.84
N LEU A 159 31.97 -24.51 29.39
CA LEU A 159 32.80 -23.94 28.33
C LEU A 159 33.65 -22.77 28.86
N LYS A 160 34.86 -22.68 28.39
CA LYS A 160 35.78 -21.60 28.76
C LYS A 160 35.56 -20.37 27.87
N ASN A 161 35.16 -19.27 28.48
CA ASN A 161 34.89 -17.98 27.82
C ASN A 161 33.96 -18.11 26.59
N PRO A 162 32.73 -18.60 26.74
CA PRO A 162 31.80 -18.74 25.61
C PRO A 162 31.31 -17.38 25.14
N ILE A 163 31.28 -17.20 23.83
CA ILE A 163 30.63 -16.06 23.20
C ILE A 163 29.33 -16.55 22.57
N VAL A 164 28.18 -16.01 23.01
CA VAL A 164 26.84 -16.40 22.53
C VAL A 164 26.31 -15.35 21.58
N THR A 165 25.84 -15.78 20.43
CA THR A 165 25.10 -14.94 19.47
C THR A 165 23.74 -15.57 19.26
N ILE A 166 22.67 -14.76 19.35
CA ILE A 166 21.28 -15.19 19.12
C ILE A 166 20.65 -14.28 18.11
N ARG A 167 19.90 -14.86 17.16
CA ARG A 167 19.04 -14.16 16.20
C ARG A 167 17.81 -15.02 15.92
N PHE A 168 16.71 -14.39 15.50
CA PHE A 168 15.60 -15.14 14.92
C PHE A 168 16.00 -15.69 13.55
N ALA A 169 15.80 -16.99 13.32
CA ALA A 169 16.03 -17.62 12.02
C ALA A 169 14.81 -17.51 11.10
N ASN A 170 13.62 -17.37 11.67
CA ASN A 170 12.34 -17.28 10.96
C ASN A 170 11.66 -15.91 11.04
N PHE A 171 12.44 -14.83 11.31
CA PHE A 171 11.86 -13.47 11.36
C PHE A 171 11.33 -13.07 10.00
N LYS A 172 10.01 -12.97 9.90
CA LYS A 172 9.32 -12.62 8.66
C LYS A 172 8.18 -11.64 8.92
N ILE A 173 7.92 -10.79 7.93
CA ILE A 173 6.79 -9.87 7.88
C ILE A 173 6.08 -10.07 6.55
N SER A 174 4.75 -10.15 6.59
CA SER A 174 3.93 -10.30 5.38
C SER A 174 3.41 -8.96 4.91
N VAL A 175 3.61 -8.64 3.63
CA VAL A 175 3.09 -7.41 3.00
C VAL A 175 2.07 -7.77 1.95
N LEU A 176 0.87 -7.23 2.08
CA LEU A 176 -0.27 -7.52 1.23
C LEU A 176 -0.91 -6.23 0.69
N GLY A 177 -1.70 -6.36 -0.37
CA GLY A 177 -2.50 -5.26 -0.94
C GLY A 177 -1.76 -4.45 -2.00
N GLU A 178 -1.91 -3.14 -1.97
CA GLU A 178 -1.47 -2.22 -3.01
C GLU A 178 0.01 -1.81 -2.90
N VAL A 179 0.89 -2.80 -2.97
CA VAL A 179 2.34 -2.65 -3.10
C VAL A 179 2.81 -3.29 -4.41
N ASN A 180 3.99 -2.93 -4.89
CA ASN A 180 4.50 -3.46 -6.15
C ASN A 180 4.86 -4.95 -6.07
N ARG A 181 5.28 -5.45 -4.91
CA ARG A 181 5.67 -6.85 -4.71
C ARG A 181 5.09 -7.37 -3.39
N PRO A 182 3.80 -7.77 -3.36
CA PRO A 182 3.22 -8.39 -2.16
C PRO A 182 3.86 -9.76 -1.92
N ALA A 183 4.42 -9.96 -0.73
CA ALA A 183 5.08 -11.20 -0.33
C ALA A 183 5.28 -11.28 1.19
N ALA A 184 5.72 -12.45 1.67
CA ALA A 184 6.32 -12.59 3.00
C ALA A 184 7.84 -12.37 2.86
N TYR A 185 8.37 -11.41 3.61
CA TYR A 185 9.78 -11.02 3.61
C TYR A 185 10.49 -11.56 4.84
N ALA A 186 11.49 -12.42 4.64
CA ALA A 186 12.41 -12.84 5.70
C ALA A 186 13.45 -11.74 5.91
N LEU A 187 13.68 -11.39 7.16
CA LEU A 187 14.52 -10.24 7.54
C LEU A 187 15.63 -10.68 8.49
N PRO A 188 16.88 -10.26 8.26
CA PRO A 188 18.01 -10.64 9.10
C PRO A 188 18.08 -9.84 10.41
N ASN A 189 17.39 -8.70 10.48
CA ASN A 189 17.41 -7.77 11.60
C ASN A 189 16.08 -7.76 12.35
N GLU A 190 16.12 -7.60 13.66
CA GLU A 190 14.95 -7.49 14.52
C GLU A 190 14.38 -6.06 14.55
N LYS A 191 15.24 -5.05 14.35
CA LYS A 191 14.83 -3.64 14.27
C LYS A 191 14.46 -3.30 12.84
N VAL A 192 13.18 -3.43 12.53
CA VAL A 192 12.61 -3.18 11.20
C VAL A 192 11.44 -2.22 11.33
N SER A 193 11.45 -1.16 10.56
CA SER A 193 10.34 -0.19 10.49
C SER A 193 9.35 -0.55 9.38
N ILE A 194 8.17 0.06 9.44
CA ILE A 194 7.18 -0.02 8.35
C ILE A 194 7.76 0.45 7.02
N LEU A 195 8.64 1.47 7.03
CA LEU A 195 9.25 2.03 5.83
C LEU A 195 10.24 1.06 5.19
N ASP A 196 11.01 0.32 6.00
CA ASP A 196 11.95 -0.71 5.51
C ASP A 196 11.20 -1.80 4.75
N VAL A 197 10.09 -2.26 5.30
CA VAL A 197 9.29 -3.34 4.71
C VAL A 197 8.54 -2.88 3.45
N LEU A 198 8.02 -1.66 3.45
CA LEU A 198 7.43 -1.07 2.24
C LEU A 198 8.48 -0.88 1.13
N SER A 199 9.70 -0.48 1.47
CA SER A 199 10.82 -0.39 0.53
C SER A 199 11.15 -1.76 -0.07
N LEU A 200 11.22 -2.82 0.74
CA LEU A 200 11.43 -4.19 0.26
C LEU A 200 10.29 -4.66 -0.66
N ALA A 201 9.05 -4.24 -0.37
CA ALA A 201 7.88 -4.51 -1.21
C ALA A 201 7.87 -3.67 -2.50
N GLY A 202 8.88 -2.83 -2.74
CA GLY A 202 9.00 -1.97 -3.92
C GLY A 202 8.09 -0.76 -3.88
N ASP A 203 7.72 -0.32 -2.67
CA ASP A 203 6.82 0.78 -2.38
C ASP A 203 5.33 0.50 -2.73
N LEU A 204 4.46 1.42 -2.33
CA LEU A 204 3.04 1.38 -2.65
C LEU A 204 2.81 1.69 -4.13
N THR A 205 1.81 1.03 -4.72
CA THR A 205 1.34 1.44 -6.06
C THR A 205 0.69 2.84 -6.00
N ILE A 206 0.43 3.42 -7.17
CA ILE A 206 -0.32 4.68 -7.26
C ILE A 206 -1.75 4.59 -6.69
N TYR A 207 -2.25 3.36 -6.52
CA TYR A 207 -3.56 3.07 -5.96
C TYR A 207 -3.51 2.77 -4.47
N GLY A 208 -2.34 2.61 -3.87
CA GLY A 208 -2.17 2.35 -2.45
C GLY A 208 -2.51 3.55 -1.58
N ARG A 209 -3.28 3.34 -0.52
CA ARG A 209 -3.60 4.36 0.48
C ARG A 209 -2.45 4.52 1.45
N ARG A 210 -1.83 5.68 1.41
CA ARG A 210 -0.71 6.06 2.30
C ARG A 210 -1.18 6.58 3.66
N ASP A 211 -2.41 7.04 3.71
CA ASP A 211 -3.07 7.58 4.91
C ASP A 211 -3.66 6.49 5.82
N ASN A 212 -3.66 5.22 5.38
CA ASN A 212 -4.35 4.15 6.10
C ASN A 212 -3.71 2.79 5.84
N ILE A 213 -2.49 2.60 6.31
CA ILE A 213 -1.82 1.30 6.26
C ILE A 213 -2.20 0.53 7.52
N LEU A 214 -2.75 -0.67 7.36
CA LEU A 214 -3.15 -1.54 8.44
C LEU A 214 -1.99 -2.48 8.82
N VAL A 215 -1.64 -2.50 10.09
CA VAL A 215 -0.75 -3.51 10.68
C VAL A 215 -1.58 -4.43 11.55
N VAL A 216 -1.52 -5.72 11.29
CA VAL A 216 -2.15 -6.77 12.09
C VAL A 216 -1.05 -7.50 12.85
N ARG A 217 -1.14 -7.51 14.15
CA ARG A 217 -0.19 -8.13 15.09
C ARG A 217 -0.87 -9.19 15.94
N ASP A 218 -0.21 -10.29 16.16
CA ASP A 218 -0.65 -11.30 17.10
C ASP A 218 0.09 -11.10 18.44
N ILE A 219 -0.66 -10.98 19.51
CA ILE A 219 -0.11 -10.94 20.87
C ILE A 219 -0.86 -11.98 21.70
N ASP A 220 -0.19 -13.03 22.07
CA ASP A 220 -0.74 -14.14 22.89
C ASP A 220 -2.05 -14.72 22.32
N GLY A 221 -2.10 -14.88 20.97
CA GLY A 221 -3.27 -15.41 20.26
C GLY A 221 -4.39 -14.40 20.05
N LYS A 222 -4.22 -13.13 20.46
CA LYS A 222 -5.16 -12.04 20.21
C LYS A 222 -4.65 -11.16 19.07
N LYS A 223 -5.55 -10.82 18.14
CA LYS A 223 -5.21 -9.92 17.03
C LYS A 223 -5.39 -8.47 17.45
N GLU A 224 -4.29 -7.71 17.35
CA GLU A 224 -4.29 -6.26 17.49
C GLU A 224 -4.17 -5.60 16.10
N PHE A 225 -4.82 -4.45 15.95
CA PHE A 225 -4.88 -3.72 14.69
C PHE A 225 -4.35 -2.30 14.90
N GLY A 226 -3.28 -1.96 14.20
CA GLY A 226 -2.73 -0.61 14.14
C GLY A 226 -2.96 0.02 12.78
N ARG A 227 -3.23 1.32 12.74
CA ARG A 227 -3.34 2.07 11.50
C ARG A 227 -2.26 3.14 11.46
N LEU A 228 -1.59 3.26 10.32
CA LEU A 228 -0.47 4.17 10.11
C LEU A 228 -0.79 5.10 8.94
N ASP A 229 -0.48 6.38 9.12
CA ASP A 229 -0.49 7.40 8.07
C ASP A 229 0.96 7.83 7.78
N ILE A 230 1.50 7.37 6.65
CA ILE A 230 2.86 7.71 6.22
C ILE A 230 2.93 9.05 5.45
N ASN A 231 1.79 9.70 5.21
CA ASN A 231 1.80 11.07 4.68
C ASN A 231 2.25 12.08 5.73
N THR A 232 2.21 11.73 7.02
CA THR A 232 2.55 12.61 8.12
C THR A 232 3.73 12.08 8.94
N VAL A 233 4.44 12.97 9.64
CA VAL A 233 5.54 12.61 10.55
C VAL A 233 5.05 11.92 11.82
N ASP A 234 3.74 11.92 12.09
CA ASP A 234 3.17 11.26 13.27
C ASP A 234 3.31 9.73 13.21
N VAL A 235 3.57 9.18 12.02
CA VAL A 235 3.92 7.76 11.86
C VAL A 235 5.07 7.34 12.79
N PHE A 236 6.06 8.22 13.04
CA PHE A 236 7.20 7.94 13.91
C PHE A 236 6.83 7.80 15.38
N LYS A 237 5.66 8.30 15.80
CA LYS A 237 5.16 8.22 17.18
C LYS A 237 4.31 6.96 17.41
N SER A 238 3.95 6.26 16.34
CA SER A 238 3.07 5.10 16.43
C SER A 238 3.77 3.90 17.06
N PRO A 239 3.12 3.13 17.96
CA PRO A 239 3.66 1.89 18.51
C PRO A 239 3.79 0.78 17.45
N TYR A 240 3.20 0.97 16.27
CA TYR A 240 3.29 0.07 15.12
C TYR A 240 4.35 0.52 14.10
N PHE A 241 5.11 1.59 14.36
CA PHE A 241 6.17 2.04 13.47
C PHE A 241 7.27 0.98 13.34
N TYR A 242 7.72 0.38 14.46
CA TYR A 242 8.57 -0.80 14.44
C TYR A 242 7.71 -2.05 14.40
N LEU A 243 7.97 -2.86 13.39
CA LEU A 243 7.25 -4.10 13.17
C LEU A 243 7.84 -5.24 14.01
N ARG A 244 7.01 -6.23 14.32
CA ARG A 244 7.38 -7.43 15.06
C ARG A 244 7.30 -8.65 14.14
N GLN A 245 7.90 -9.73 14.57
CA GLN A 245 7.81 -11.01 13.88
C GLN A 245 6.35 -11.40 13.63
N ASN A 246 6.07 -11.94 12.45
CA ASN A 246 4.75 -12.35 11.97
C ASN A 246 3.72 -11.22 11.81
N ASP A 247 4.09 -9.95 11.94
CA ASP A 247 3.19 -8.84 11.59
C ASP A 247 2.74 -8.96 10.13
N VAL A 248 1.49 -8.60 9.88
CA VAL A 248 0.93 -8.47 8.53
C VAL A 248 0.66 -7.01 8.26
N VAL A 249 1.31 -6.49 7.22
CA VAL A 249 1.12 -5.13 6.72
C VAL A 249 0.17 -5.20 5.52
N TYR A 250 -0.96 -4.54 5.61
CA TYR A 250 -1.93 -4.49 4.53
C TYR A 250 -2.13 -3.05 4.04
N VAL A 251 -1.86 -2.83 2.76
CA VAL A 251 -2.07 -1.56 2.07
C VAL A 251 -3.39 -1.59 1.34
N GLU A 252 -4.35 -0.80 1.82
CA GLU A 252 -5.69 -0.72 1.22
C GLU A 252 -5.65 -0.04 -0.15
N PRO A 253 -6.46 -0.48 -1.13
CA PRO A 253 -6.64 0.24 -2.39
C PRO A 253 -7.43 1.53 -2.17
N ASN A 254 -7.11 2.55 -2.95
CA ASN A 254 -7.89 3.78 -3.00
C ASN A 254 -9.15 3.62 -3.89
N LYS A 255 -10.07 4.58 -3.80
CA LYS A 255 -11.32 4.57 -4.57
C LYS A 255 -11.10 4.54 -6.09
N SER A 256 -9.99 5.11 -6.57
CA SER A 256 -9.67 5.15 -8.01
C SER A 256 -9.43 3.75 -8.58
N LYS A 257 -8.84 2.83 -7.83
CA LYS A 257 -8.70 1.43 -8.27
C LYS A 257 -10.04 0.74 -8.44
N VAL A 258 -10.96 0.94 -7.49
CA VAL A 258 -12.30 0.35 -7.55
C VAL A 258 -13.05 0.87 -8.80
N ILE A 259 -12.90 2.17 -9.11
CA ILE A 259 -13.48 2.77 -10.32
C ILE A 259 -12.84 2.21 -11.60
N THR A 260 -11.54 1.92 -11.58
CA THR A 260 -10.82 1.36 -12.75
C THR A 260 -11.23 -0.09 -13.02
N LEU A 261 -11.54 -0.87 -11.99
CA LEU A 261 -12.07 -2.23 -12.14
C LEU A 261 -13.46 -2.26 -12.79
N ASN A 262 -14.25 -1.17 -12.66
CA ASN A 262 -15.53 -0.99 -13.34
C ASN A 262 -15.39 -0.33 -14.73
N ALA A 263 -14.26 -0.55 -15.41
CA ALA A 263 -13.94 0.01 -16.72
C ALA A 263 -15.01 -0.20 -17.82
N PRO A 264 -15.79 -1.31 -17.90
CA PRO A 264 -16.81 -1.47 -18.94
C PRO A 264 -17.87 -0.35 -18.89
N ALA A 265 -18.23 0.17 -17.72
CA ALA A 265 -19.19 1.27 -17.61
C ALA A 265 -18.63 2.60 -18.16
N ARG A 266 -17.32 2.83 -18.12
CA ARG A 266 -16.69 4.05 -18.68
C ARG A 266 -16.57 4.01 -20.19
N THR A 267 -16.21 2.86 -20.76
CA THR A 267 -16.16 2.69 -22.22
C THR A 267 -17.53 2.86 -22.87
N THR A 268 -18.60 2.35 -22.27
CA THR A 268 -19.97 2.56 -22.76
C THR A 268 -20.38 4.03 -22.66
N PHE A 269 -20.01 4.74 -21.60
CA PHE A 269 -20.32 6.18 -21.48
C PHE A 269 -19.55 7.03 -22.51
N THR A 270 -18.26 6.77 -22.73
CA THR A 270 -17.48 7.50 -23.76
C THR A 270 -17.97 7.20 -25.17
N LEU A 271 -18.37 5.96 -25.46
CA LEU A 271 -18.97 5.60 -26.75
C LEU A 271 -20.32 6.27 -26.95
N ALA A 272 -21.18 6.32 -25.93
CA ALA A 272 -22.45 7.04 -25.99
C ALA A 272 -22.25 8.55 -26.22
N LEU A 273 -21.28 9.16 -25.53
CA LEU A 273 -20.97 10.59 -25.70
C LEU A 273 -20.40 10.90 -27.11
N SER A 274 -19.56 10.02 -27.66
CA SER A 274 -19.04 10.16 -29.01
C SER A 274 -20.13 9.96 -30.08
N ALA A 275 -21.02 9.01 -29.90
CA ALA A 275 -22.18 8.82 -30.76
C ALA A 275 -23.13 10.03 -30.75
N LEU A 276 -23.36 10.61 -29.56
CA LEU A 276 -24.18 11.83 -29.42
C LEU A 276 -23.53 13.02 -30.12
N SER A 277 -22.21 13.22 -29.98
CA SER A 277 -21.48 14.30 -30.62
C SER A 277 -21.50 14.19 -32.15
N THR A 278 -21.34 12.96 -32.68
CA THR A 278 -21.46 12.70 -34.14
C THR A 278 -22.86 12.92 -34.65
N ALA A 279 -23.88 12.49 -33.90
CA ALA A 279 -25.29 12.75 -34.28
C ALA A 279 -25.62 14.25 -34.34
N ILE A 280 -25.11 15.04 -33.38
CA ILE A 280 -25.27 16.51 -33.37
C ILE A 280 -24.58 17.13 -34.58
N LEU A 281 -23.38 16.68 -34.94
CA LEU A 281 -22.66 17.20 -36.11
C LEU A 281 -23.39 16.89 -37.44
N ILE A 282 -23.92 15.66 -37.57
CA ILE A 282 -24.73 15.25 -38.73
C ILE A 282 -26.00 16.10 -38.81
N PHE A 283 -26.71 16.32 -37.71
CA PHE A 283 -27.89 17.12 -37.65
C PHE A 283 -27.63 18.59 -38.07
N ILE A 284 -26.55 19.18 -37.62
CA ILE A 284 -26.12 20.53 -37.99
C ILE A 284 -25.79 20.58 -39.49
N ARG A 285 -25.26 19.55 -40.08
CA ARG A 285 -24.86 19.51 -41.49
C ARG A 285 -26.06 19.28 -42.44
N LEU A 286 -27.01 18.44 -42.02
CA LEU A 286 -28.24 18.19 -42.80
C LEU A 286 -29.25 19.35 -42.74
N GLY A 287 -29.21 20.18 -41.69
CA GLY A 287 -30.03 21.38 -41.53
C GLY A 287 -29.50 22.63 -42.21
N ARG A 288 -28.41 22.47 -43.01
CA ARG A 288 -27.82 23.52 -43.84
C ARG A 288 -28.22 23.33 -45.32
#